data_599cadbdb33a28c48493d48f0eee53df
#
_entry.id   599cadbdb33a28c48493d48f0eee53df
#
_cell.length_a   1.000
_cell.length_b   1.000
_cell.length_c   1.000
_cell.angle_alpha   90.00
_cell.angle_beta   90.00
_cell.angle_gamma   90.00
#
_symmetry.space_group_name_H-M   'P 1'
#
loop_
_entity.id
_entity.type
_entity.pdbx_description
1 polymer ?
#
loop_
_entity_poly.entity_id
_entity_poly.type
_entity_poly.pdbx_seq_one_letter_code
_entity_poly.pdbx_strand_id
1 'polypeptide(L)'
;AGKDDAKQRRQDAARLREQLRPLKKEVEKLEKQLDRLGSELSDVETALGDETLYTDPARKGELSELLGRQGDLKSRHEESEMALLDAMQALEDAETDL
;
A
#
# COMPACT_ATOMS: atom_id res chain seq x y z
N ALA A 1 -35.80 26.17 -15.17
CA ALA A 1 -34.37 26.16 -14.78
C ALA A 1 -34.07 25.15 -13.69
N GLY A 2 -34.88 25.04 -12.64
CA GLY A 2 -34.55 24.23 -11.46
C GLY A 2 -34.47 22.73 -11.68
N LYS A 3 -35.35 22.13 -12.50
CA LYS A 3 -35.37 20.67 -12.71
C LYS A 3 -34.23 20.19 -13.59
N ASP A 4 -33.90 20.95 -14.63
CA ASP A 4 -32.79 20.59 -15.54
C ASP A 4 -31.43 20.77 -14.85
N ASP A 5 -31.29 21.83 -14.04
CA ASP A 5 -30.06 22.06 -13.27
C ASP A 5 -29.82 20.97 -12.20
N ALA A 6 -30.89 20.54 -11.54
CA ALA A 6 -30.79 19.47 -10.53
C ALA A 6 -30.44 18.12 -11.18
N LYS A 7 -31.00 17.85 -12.36
CA LYS A 7 -30.68 16.63 -13.13
C LYS A 7 -29.22 16.65 -13.60
N GLN A 8 -28.78 17.81 -14.12
CA GLN A 8 -27.41 17.97 -14.59
C GLN A 8 -26.42 17.79 -13.45
N ARG A 9 -26.68 18.37 -12.28
CA ARG A 9 -25.82 18.19 -11.10
C ARG A 9 -25.71 16.74 -10.64
N ARG A 10 -26.83 15.99 -10.68
CA ARG A 10 -26.84 14.57 -10.34
C ARG A 10 -26.04 13.74 -11.32
N GLN A 11 -26.15 14.05 -12.61
CA GLN A 11 -25.38 13.37 -13.66
C GLN A 11 -23.89 13.65 -13.51
N ASP A 12 -23.52 14.90 -13.24
CA ASP A 12 -22.13 15.30 -13.03
C ASP A 12 -21.53 14.62 -11.79
N ALA A 13 -22.30 14.55 -10.71
CA ALA A 13 -21.89 13.85 -9.49
C ALA A 13 -21.71 12.36 -9.72
N ALA A 14 -22.58 11.74 -10.53
CA ALA A 14 -22.46 10.32 -10.88
C ALA A 14 -21.23 10.05 -11.73
N ARG A 15 -20.95 10.90 -12.72
CA ARG A 15 -19.74 10.80 -13.55
C ARG A 15 -18.48 10.91 -12.72
N LEU A 16 -18.49 11.85 -11.78
CA LEU A 16 -17.36 12.04 -10.88
C LEU A 16 -17.09 10.80 -10.05
N ARG A 17 -18.14 10.23 -9.44
CA ARG A 17 -17.99 8.99 -8.67
C ARG A 17 -17.40 7.87 -9.52
N GLU A 18 -17.82 7.75 -10.79
CA GLU A 18 -17.28 6.76 -11.71
C GLU A 18 -15.81 7.00 -12.05
N GLN A 19 -15.43 8.28 -12.22
CA GLN A 19 -14.03 8.65 -12.49
C GLN A 19 -13.13 8.40 -11.28
N LEU A 20 -13.64 8.61 -10.06
CA LEU A 20 -12.87 8.44 -8.83
C LEU A 20 -12.77 6.99 -8.38
N ARG A 21 -13.69 6.13 -8.80
CA ARG A 21 -13.74 4.72 -8.37
C ARG A 21 -12.42 3.97 -8.58
N PRO A 22 -11.81 3.98 -9.79
CA PRO A 22 -10.54 3.27 -9.99
C PRO A 22 -9.41 3.85 -9.14
N LEU A 23 -9.39 5.15 -8.90
CA LEU A 23 -8.38 5.80 -8.07
C LEU A 23 -8.52 5.38 -6.60
N LYS A 24 -9.74 5.31 -6.10
CA LYS A 24 -10.02 4.84 -4.74
C LYS A 24 -9.65 3.36 -4.57
N LYS A 25 -9.95 2.53 -5.57
CA LYS A 25 -9.59 1.11 -5.56
C LYS A 25 -8.07 0.90 -5.53
N GLU A 26 -7.35 1.72 -6.27
CA GLU A 26 -5.87 1.65 -6.28
C GLU A 26 -5.30 2.00 -4.91
N VAL A 27 -5.81 3.03 -4.26
CA VAL A 27 -5.41 3.40 -2.89
C VAL A 27 -5.68 2.24 -1.93
N GLU A 28 -6.87 1.66 -1.95
CA GLU A 28 -7.23 0.54 -1.08
C GLU A 28 -6.33 -0.68 -1.31
N LYS A 29 -6.04 -1.00 -2.57
CA LYS A 29 -5.15 -2.11 -2.94
C LYS A 29 -3.75 -1.90 -2.37
N LEU A 30 -3.21 -0.70 -2.52
CA LEU A 30 -1.87 -0.36 -2.03
C LEU A 30 -1.80 -0.33 -0.51
N GLU A 31 -2.85 0.15 0.16
CA GLU A 31 -2.94 0.09 1.63
C GLU A 31 -2.88 -1.34 2.15
N LYS A 32 -3.64 -2.24 1.52
CA LYS A 32 -3.65 -3.67 1.90
C LYS A 32 -2.29 -4.32 1.63
N GLN A 33 -1.67 -3.99 0.51
CA GLN A 33 -0.35 -4.50 0.16
C GLN A 33 0.70 -4.03 1.16
N LEU A 34 0.65 -2.76 1.56
CA LEU A 34 1.56 -2.17 2.53
C LEU A 34 1.39 -2.84 3.91
N ASP A 35 0.15 -3.06 4.35
CA ASP A 35 -0.15 -3.75 5.62
C ASP A 35 0.42 -5.17 5.62
N ARG A 36 0.24 -5.90 4.53
CA ARG A 36 0.75 -7.27 4.40
C ARG A 36 2.28 -7.29 4.45
N LEU A 37 2.94 -6.40 3.72
CA LEU A 37 4.40 -6.29 3.72
C LEU A 37 4.93 -5.91 5.10
N GLY A 38 4.27 -4.99 5.79
CA GLY A 38 4.62 -4.60 7.15
C GLY A 38 4.49 -5.75 8.14
N SER A 39 3.45 -6.56 8.01
CA SER A 39 3.23 -7.75 8.83
C SER A 39 4.31 -8.81 8.59
N GLU A 40 4.62 -9.10 7.33
CA GLU A 40 5.68 -10.06 6.97
C GLU A 40 7.04 -9.59 7.46
N LEU A 41 7.33 -8.29 7.33
CA LEU A 41 8.57 -7.71 7.82
C LEU A 41 8.69 -7.81 9.34
N SER A 42 7.60 -7.54 10.05
CA SER A 42 7.54 -7.68 11.52
C SER A 42 7.83 -9.12 11.94
N ASP A 43 7.27 -10.10 11.24
CA ASP A 43 7.50 -11.53 11.54
C ASP A 43 8.99 -11.90 11.34
N VAL A 44 9.59 -11.42 10.26
CA VAL A 44 11.03 -11.65 9.99
C VAL A 44 11.90 -10.99 11.07
N GLU A 45 11.57 -9.77 11.45
CA GLU A 45 12.32 -9.04 12.50
C GLU A 45 12.19 -9.72 13.86
N THR A 46 11.03 -10.28 14.17
CA THR A 46 10.83 -11.09 15.39
C THR A 46 11.71 -12.34 15.35
N ALA A 47 11.76 -13.03 14.22
CA ALA A 47 12.63 -14.21 14.05
C ALA A 47 14.10 -13.84 14.18
N LEU A 48 14.50 -12.69 13.64
CA LEU A 48 15.88 -12.19 13.75
C LEU A 48 16.28 -11.78 15.17
N GLY A 49 15.32 -11.64 16.07
CA GLY A 49 15.57 -11.36 17.49
C GLY A 49 15.99 -12.59 18.30
N ASP A 50 15.95 -13.79 17.72
CA ASP A 50 16.35 -15.03 18.38
C ASP A 50 17.87 -15.12 18.46
N GLU A 51 18.41 -15.09 19.67
CA GLU A 51 19.85 -15.12 19.92
C GLU A 51 20.54 -16.38 19.38
N THR A 52 19.83 -17.51 19.36
CA THR A 52 20.41 -18.78 18.89
C THR A 52 20.69 -18.79 17.39
N LEU A 53 20.05 -17.92 16.61
CA LEU A 53 20.36 -17.74 15.20
C LEU A 53 21.82 -17.32 14.98
N TYR A 54 22.36 -16.55 15.91
CA TYR A 54 23.69 -15.95 15.81
C TYR A 54 24.78 -16.84 16.45
N THR A 55 24.39 -17.71 17.37
CA THR A 55 25.33 -18.51 18.16
C THR A 55 25.39 -19.97 17.73
N ASP A 56 24.32 -20.50 17.12
CA ASP A 56 24.26 -21.88 16.67
C ASP A 56 24.76 -22.00 15.22
N PRO A 57 25.92 -22.68 14.98
CA PRO A 57 26.44 -22.83 13.62
C PRO A 57 25.48 -23.57 12.67
N ALA A 58 24.61 -24.42 13.19
CA ALA A 58 23.62 -25.16 12.41
C ALA A 58 22.54 -24.24 11.83
N ARG A 59 22.35 -23.04 12.39
CA ARG A 59 21.34 -22.07 11.97
C ARG A 59 21.88 -20.96 11.07
N LYS A 60 23.12 -21.07 10.62
CA LYS A 60 23.79 -20.07 9.78
C LYS A 60 23.05 -19.80 8.47
N GLY A 61 22.55 -20.86 7.82
CA GLY A 61 21.76 -20.76 6.59
C GLY A 61 20.43 -20.05 6.81
N GLU A 62 19.76 -20.36 7.91
CA GLU A 62 18.50 -19.72 8.30
C GLU A 62 18.69 -18.22 8.54
N LEU A 63 19.76 -17.83 9.24
CA LEU A 63 20.07 -16.42 9.46
C LEU A 63 20.29 -15.69 8.14
N SER A 64 21.04 -16.28 7.22
CA SER A 64 21.30 -15.70 5.90
C SER A 64 20.00 -15.49 5.10
N GLU A 65 19.10 -16.47 5.11
CA GLU A 65 17.78 -16.37 4.45
C GLU A 65 16.92 -15.26 5.06
N LEU A 66 16.89 -15.19 6.39
CA LEU A 66 16.10 -14.16 7.09
C LEU A 66 16.62 -12.74 6.80
N LEU A 67 17.93 -12.57 6.75
CA LEU A 67 18.52 -11.27 6.42
C LEU A 67 18.22 -10.87 4.98
N GLY A 68 18.30 -11.82 4.03
CA GLY A 68 17.92 -11.57 2.64
C GLY A 68 16.46 -11.22 2.48
N ARG A 69 15.59 -11.95 3.19
CA ARG A 69 14.15 -11.68 3.20
C ARG A 69 13.82 -10.32 3.81
N GLN A 70 14.49 -9.95 4.89
CA GLN A 70 14.34 -8.63 5.52
C GLN A 70 14.65 -7.51 4.53
N GLY A 71 15.78 -7.61 3.81
CA GLY A 71 16.17 -6.61 2.83
C GLY A 71 15.16 -6.50 1.68
N ASP A 72 14.68 -7.63 1.16
CA ASP A 72 13.70 -7.68 0.09
C ASP A 72 12.35 -7.06 0.53
N LEU A 73 11.88 -7.42 1.73
CA LEU A 73 10.63 -6.89 2.27
C LEU A 73 10.71 -5.39 2.56
N LYS A 74 11.86 -4.91 3.05
CA LYS A 74 12.07 -3.46 3.26
C LYS A 74 11.99 -2.69 1.95
N SER A 75 12.65 -3.19 0.90
CA SER A 75 12.60 -2.59 -0.43
C SER A 75 11.18 -2.53 -0.98
N ARG A 76 10.45 -3.64 -0.89
CA ARG A 76 9.06 -3.71 -1.36
C ARG A 76 8.14 -2.80 -0.56
N HIS A 77 8.36 -2.73 0.75
CA HIS A 77 7.59 -1.85 1.63
C HIS A 77 7.80 -0.39 1.24
N GLU A 78 9.02 0.04 1.01
CA GLU A 78 9.34 1.40 0.55
C GLU A 78 8.71 1.71 -0.80
N GLU A 79 8.80 0.79 -1.77
CA GLU A 79 8.18 0.96 -3.09
C GLU A 79 6.66 1.08 -2.99
N SER A 80 6.03 0.25 -2.16
CA SER A 80 4.58 0.30 -1.94
C SER A 80 4.16 1.58 -1.24
N GLU A 81 4.96 2.07 -0.31
CA GLU A 81 4.72 3.33 0.38
C GLU A 81 4.74 4.51 -0.59
N MET A 82 5.73 4.56 -1.47
CA MET A 82 5.81 5.58 -2.51
C MET A 82 4.66 5.49 -3.51
N ALA A 83 4.30 4.27 -3.92
CA ALA A 83 3.18 4.05 -4.81
C ALA A 83 1.85 4.50 -4.18
N LEU A 84 1.68 4.25 -2.87
CA LEU A 84 0.50 4.70 -2.12
C LEU A 84 0.42 6.22 -2.07
N LEU A 85 1.52 6.89 -1.78
CA LEU A 85 1.56 8.35 -1.75
C LEU A 85 1.20 8.94 -3.13
N ASP A 86 1.72 8.37 -4.21
CA ASP A 86 1.40 8.80 -5.57
C ASP A 86 -0.08 8.56 -5.90
N ALA A 87 -0.64 7.42 -5.49
CA ALA A 87 -2.05 7.10 -5.72
C ALA A 87 -2.96 8.04 -4.92
N MET A 88 -2.61 8.35 -3.69
CA MET A 88 -3.35 9.31 -2.85
C MET A 88 -3.31 10.71 -3.45
N GLN A 89 -2.16 11.13 -3.98
CA GLN A 89 -2.02 12.42 -4.65
C GLN A 89 -2.87 12.47 -5.91
N ALA A 90 -2.86 11.41 -6.72
CA ALA A 90 -3.69 11.32 -7.93
C ALA A 90 -5.18 11.42 -7.61
N LEU A 91 -5.62 10.76 -6.53
CA LEU A 91 -7.01 10.84 -6.06
C LEU A 91 -7.37 12.25 -5.61
N GLU A 92 -6.52 12.87 -4.82
CA GLU A 92 -6.72 14.24 -4.34
C GLU A 92 -6.79 15.23 -5.50
N ASP A 93 -5.89 15.12 -6.47
CA ASP A 93 -5.87 15.97 -7.67
C ASP A 93 -7.15 15.81 -8.48
N ALA A 94 -7.63 14.58 -8.64
CA ALA A 94 -8.88 14.31 -9.35
C ALA A 94 -10.11 14.87 -8.61
N GLU A 95 -10.08 14.85 -7.28
CA GLU A 95 -11.16 15.43 -6.46
C GLU A 95 -11.17 16.95 -6.49
N THR A 96 -10.00 17.59 -6.60
CA THR A 96 -9.86 19.04 -6.59
C THR A 96 -10.03 19.69 -7.96
N ASP A 97 -9.84 18.93 -9.05
CA ASP A 97 -9.99 19.41 -10.43
C ASP A 97 -11.46 19.63 -10.84
N LEU A 98 -12.33 19.65 -9.88
CA LEU A 98 -13.76 19.88 -10.09
C LEU A 98 -14.14 21.29 -9.65
#